data_47a5f42296be5dd2a03e246eedaed852
#
_entry.id   47a5f42296be5dd2a03e246eedaed852
#
_cell.length_a   1.000
_cell.length_b   1.000
_cell.length_c   1.000
_cell.angle_alpha   90.00
_cell.angle_beta   90.00
_cell.angle_gamma   90.00
#
_symmetry.space_group_name_H-M   'P 1'
#
loop_
_entity.id
_entity.type
_entity.pdbx_description
1 polymer ?
#
loop_
_entity_poly.entity_id
_entity_poly.type
_entity_poly.pdbx_seq_one_letter_code
_entity_poly.pdbx_strand_id
1 'polypeptide(L)'
;MKSGKTAKWKGQAMGSCAPPEGDAQVAVLPVAVAGEYPMWQWVKRTMAEAWAACGAFEWLALGYLGASSCLYLIFAGNLAHPYGLVATQIFVAGVILSLALKQARAAAHDPSGTTFSTGWWHFWRYWYPHLFFLFCFEELGHAMTLVTPNWQDAHLIAFDHWLTGVHPSVWLEQFATPARNEFMQAIYFSYFTYLLIVGGILYVRREWRPYWSVMTYSMAGYMIGYVTAMSFPVESPWFAMAGSWKGPLVGGPVTAMVAFMEHYGRVRGAAFPSEHVAGAVAALWGAWCFRRWLFWTMLPVFVFMCVSTIWGRYHYVADVLAGLVTGTLGFVLGSWVIARRGALPPGCESKPA
;
A
#
# COMPACT_ATOMS: atom_id res chain seq x y z
N MET A 1 -1.77 61.02 -13.85
CA MET A 1 -2.54 59.82 -13.46
C MET A 1 -2.02 58.61 -14.24
N LYS A 2 -1.16 57.82 -13.66
CA LYS A 2 -0.66 56.56 -14.26
C LYS A 2 -1.06 55.41 -13.32
N SER A 3 -1.96 54.55 -13.82
CA SER A 3 -2.47 53.36 -13.17
C SER A 3 -1.36 52.34 -12.98
N GLY A 4 -1.07 52.00 -11.73
CA GLY A 4 -0.14 50.94 -11.37
C GLY A 4 -0.77 49.57 -11.61
N LYS A 5 -0.21 48.77 -12.54
CA LYS A 5 -0.52 47.36 -12.73
C LYS A 5 0.26 46.57 -11.67
N THR A 6 -0.43 46.10 -10.64
CA THR A 6 0.10 45.08 -9.71
C THR A 6 0.29 43.78 -10.46
N ALA A 7 1.53 43.36 -10.65
CA ALA A 7 1.87 42.08 -11.17
C ALA A 7 1.44 40.98 -10.14
N LYS A 8 0.37 40.24 -10.44
CA LYS A 8 0.02 39.01 -9.73
C LYS A 8 1.10 37.97 -10.06
N TRP A 9 1.91 37.66 -9.07
CA TRP A 9 2.76 36.47 -9.09
C TRP A 9 1.85 35.24 -9.19
N LYS A 10 1.74 34.67 -10.38
CA LYS A 10 1.27 33.29 -10.57
C LYS A 10 2.42 32.39 -10.16
N GLY A 11 2.36 31.91 -8.92
CA GLY A 11 3.21 30.82 -8.50
C GLY A 11 2.95 29.62 -9.41
N GLN A 12 3.90 29.31 -10.27
CA GLN A 12 3.98 27.96 -10.87
C GLN A 12 4.31 27.00 -9.73
N ALA A 13 3.23 26.45 -9.12
CA ALA A 13 3.35 25.34 -8.20
C ALA A 13 3.99 24.15 -8.94
N MET A 14 4.98 23.52 -8.30
CA MET A 14 5.44 22.17 -8.64
C MET A 14 4.26 21.31 -9.11
N GLY A 15 4.43 20.58 -10.22
CA GLY A 15 3.46 19.91 -11.06
C GLY A 15 2.13 19.58 -10.36
N SER A 16 1.03 19.97 -10.97
CA SER A 16 -0.30 19.77 -10.41
C SER A 16 -0.47 18.30 -10.00
N CYS A 17 -0.78 18.05 -8.73
CA CYS A 17 -1.13 16.71 -8.21
C CYS A 17 -2.43 16.17 -8.84
N ALA A 18 -3.12 16.98 -9.66
CA ALA A 18 -4.29 16.53 -10.39
C ALA A 18 -3.84 15.58 -11.49
N PRO A 19 -4.35 14.33 -11.53
CA PRO A 19 -4.15 13.46 -12.68
C PRO A 19 -4.68 14.17 -13.94
N PRO A 20 -4.05 13.96 -15.13
CA PRO A 20 -4.50 14.59 -16.35
C PRO A 20 -5.99 14.33 -16.59
N GLU A 21 -6.72 15.36 -17.02
CA GLU A 21 -8.11 15.25 -17.43
C GLU A 21 -8.18 14.49 -18.77
N GLY A 22 -8.23 13.20 -18.71
CA GLY A 22 -8.33 12.34 -19.86
C GLY A 22 -8.44 10.90 -19.41
N ASP A 23 -9.66 10.44 -19.14
CA ASP A 23 -9.89 9.01 -19.04
C ASP A 23 -9.76 8.44 -20.45
N ALA A 24 -8.81 7.53 -20.65
CA ALA A 24 -8.77 6.74 -21.86
C ALA A 24 -10.14 6.04 -21.98
N GLN A 25 -10.95 6.43 -22.95
CA GLN A 25 -12.20 5.73 -23.24
C GLN A 25 -11.82 4.32 -23.69
N VAL A 26 -11.85 3.40 -22.74
CA VAL A 26 -11.73 1.96 -23.05
C VAL A 26 -13.06 1.59 -23.69
N ALA A 27 -13.02 1.25 -24.98
CA ALA A 27 -14.17 0.74 -25.71
C ALA A 27 -14.70 -0.49 -24.96
N VAL A 28 -15.88 -0.39 -24.36
CA VAL A 28 -16.56 -1.51 -23.72
C VAL A 28 -16.92 -2.50 -24.82
N LEU A 29 -16.20 -3.62 -24.86
CA LEU A 29 -16.53 -4.70 -25.79
C LEU A 29 -17.93 -5.26 -25.45
N PRO A 30 -18.75 -5.62 -26.44
CA PRO A 30 -20.07 -6.20 -26.18
C PRO A 30 -19.91 -7.48 -25.36
N VAL A 31 -20.78 -7.63 -24.33
CA VAL A 31 -20.73 -8.75 -23.37
C VAL A 31 -20.79 -10.09 -24.07
N ALA A 32 -19.83 -10.97 -23.80
CA ALA A 32 -19.81 -12.34 -24.32
C ALA A 32 -20.90 -13.17 -23.63
N VAL A 33 -21.85 -13.71 -24.41
CA VAL A 33 -22.89 -14.61 -23.91
C VAL A 33 -22.41 -16.05 -24.04
N ALA A 34 -22.55 -16.83 -22.96
CA ALA A 34 -22.18 -18.24 -22.98
C ALA A 34 -23.09 -19.01 -23.96
N GLY A 35 -22.50 -19.80 -24.85
CA GLY A 35 -23.20 -20.58 -25.86
C GLY A 35 -23.19 -20.01 -27.29
N GLU A 36 -22.87 -18.72 -27.48
CA GLU A 36 -22.77 -18.13 -28.84
C GLU A 36 -21.46 -18.46 -29.53
N TYR A 37 -20.43 -18.89 -28.78
CA TYR A 37 -19.10 -19.14 -29.30
C TYR A 37 -18.51 -20.44 -28.73
N PRO A 38 -17.55 -21.08 -29.41
CA PRO A 38 -16.75 -22.15 -28.87
C PRO A 38 -16.12 -21.72 -27.52
N MET A 39 -16.06 -22.65 -26.54
CA MET A 39 -15.60 -22.36 -25.17
C MET A 39 -14.29 -21.56 -25.11
N TRP A 40 -13.31 -21.85 -25.97
CA TRP A 40 -12.03 -21.14 -26.00
C TRP A 40 -12.16 -19.66 -26.47
N GLN A 41 -13.09 -19.37 -27.40
CA GLN A 41 -13.35 -18.01 -27.85
C GLN A 41 -14.09 -17.22 -26.76
N TRP A 42 -15.04 -17.85 -26.08
CA TRP A 42 -15.71 -17.26 -24.93
C TRP A 42 -14.73 -16.93 -23.82
N VAL A 43 -13.80 -17.86 -23.47
CA VAL A 43 -12.75 -17.61 -22.47
C VAL A 43 -11.87 -16.43 -22.88
N LYS A 44 -11.33 -16.43 -24.11
CA LYS A 44 -10.49 -15.32 -24.61
C LYS A 44 -11.19 -13.97 -24.53
N ARG A 45 -12.46 -13.92 -24.93
CA ARG A 45 -13.24 -12.70 -24.90
C ARG A 45 -13.52 -12.22 -23.47
N THR A 46 -13.92 -13.13 -22.57
CA THR A 46 -14.14 -12.81 -21.17
C THR A 46 -12.84 -12.29 -20.49
N MET A 47 -11.70 -12.90 -20.81
CA MET A 47 -10.41 -12.43 -20.30
C MET A 47 -10.04 -11.05 -20.85
N ALA A 48 -10.30 -10.79 -22.14
CA ALA A 48 -10.08 -9.46 -22.72
C ALA A 48 -11.00 -8.40 -22.11
N GLU A 49 -12.26 -8.73 -21.85
CA GLU A 49 -13.22 -7.85 -21.13
C GLU A 49 -12.74 -7.57 -19.69
N ALA A 50 -12.34 -8.62 -18.95
CA ALA A 50 -11.84 -8.48 -17.59
C ALA A 50 -10.57 -7.59 -17.54
N TRP A 51 -9.67 -7.80 -18.50
CA TRP A 51 -8.46 -7.01 -18.65
C TRP A 51 -8.75 -5.53 -18.98
N ALA A 52 -9.70 -5.29 -19.88
CA ALA A 52 -10.15 -3.94 -20.22
C ALA A 52 -10.90 -3.25 -19.05
N ALA A 53 -11.47 -4.03 -18.12
CA ALA A 53 -12.14 -3.51 -16.95
C ALA A 53 -11.20 -3.10 -15.81
N CYS A 54 -9.89 -3.36 -15.92
CA CYS A 54 -8.91 -3.03 -14.90
C CYS A 54 -8.44 -1.58 -15.00
N GLY A 55 -8.44 -0.86 -13.86
CA GLY A 55 -7.81 0.44 -13.68
C GLY A 55 -6.33 0.32 -13.29
N ALA A 56 -5.71 1.45 -12.96
CA ALA A 56 -4.30 1.53 -12.59
C ALA A 56 -3.93 0.64 -11.40
N PHE A 57 -4.80 0.57 -10.40
CA PHE A 57 -4.60 -0.27 -9.21
C PHE A 57 -4.53 -1.75 -9.57
N GLU A 58 -5.54 -2.25 -10.31
CA GLU A 58 -5.61 -3.66 -10.70
C GLU A 58 -4.42 -4.07 -11.57
N TRP A 59 -3.97 -3.19 -12.46
CA TRP A 59 -2.79 -3.45 -13.26
C TRP A 59 -1.54 -3.68 -12.43
N LEU A 60 -1.31 -2.84 -11.41
CA LEU A 60 -0.20 -3.01 -10.48
C LEU A 60 -0.37 -4.29 -9.64
N ALA A 61 -1.57 -4.53 -9.12
CA ALA A 61 -1.86 -5.71 -8.31
C ALA A 61 -1.64 -7.02 -9.08
N LEU A 62 -2.19 -7.12 -10.30
CA LEU A 62 -2.01 -8.29 -11.17
C LEU A 62 -0.55 -8.44 -11.62
N GLY A 63 0.14 -7.32 -11.88
CA GLY A 63 1.56 -7.31 -12.20
C GLY A 63 2.41 -7.86 -11.06
N TYR A 64 2.11 -7.46 -9.82
CA TYR A 64 2.77 -7.98 -8.62
C TYR A 64 2.52 -9.49 -8.44
N LEU A 65 1.26 -9.92 -8.51
CA LEU A 65 0.91 -11.35 -8.39
C LEU A 65 1.61 -12.20 -9.47
N GLY A 66 1.67 -11.71 -10.71
CA GLY A 66 2.38 -12.38 -11.79
C GLY A 66 3.89 -12.47 -11.55
N ALA A 67 4.52 -11.36 -11.15
CA ALA A 67 5.95 -11.30 -10.88
C ALA A 67 6.35 -12.18 -9.69
N SER A 68 5.61 -12.11 -8.58
CA SER A 68 5.87 -12.95 -7.40
C SER A 68 5.61 -14.43 -7.67
N SER A 69 4.57 -14.77 -8.45
CA SER A 69 4.35 -16.16 -8.91
C SER A 69 5.54 -16.67 -9.73
N CYS A 70 6.09 -15.87 -10.64
CA CYS A 70 7.28 -16.23 -11.39
C CYS A 70 8.48 -16.46 -10.46
N LEU A 71 8.70 -15.60 -9.47
CA LEU A 71 9.78 -15.78 -8.48
C LEU A 71 9.58 -17.06 -7.68
N TYR A 72 8.37 -17.38 -7.23
CA TYR A 72 8.07 -18.60 -6.50
C TYR A 72 8.34 -19.86 -7.32
N LEU A 73 8.08 -19.83 -8.62
CA LEU A 73 8.39 -20.95 -9.51
C LEU A 73 9.89 -21.06 -9.81
N ILE A 74 10.58 -19.94 -10.02
CA ILE A 74 12.05 -19.95 -10.28
C ILE A 74 12.80 -20.47 -9.06
N PHE A 75 12.40 -20.08 -7.87
CA PHE A 75 13.04 -20.49 -6.61
C PHE A 75 12.24 -21.55 -5.85
N ALA A 76 11.47 -22.39 -6.56
CA ALA A 76 10.58 -23.38 -5.95
C ALA A 76 11.28 -24.33 -4.96
N GLY A 77 12.56 -24.62 -5.20
CA GLY A 77 13.36 -25.45 -4.29
C GLY A 77 13.63 -24.85 -2.91
N ASN A 78 13.46 -23.52 -2.77
CA ASN A 78 13.66 -22.80 -1.51
C ASN A 78 12.37 -22.61 -0.70
N LEU A 79 11.23 -23.06 -1.23
CA LEU A 79 9.91 -22.89 -0.63
C LEU A 79 9.31 -24.22 -0.18
N ALA A 80 8.64 -24.21 0.96
CA ALA A 80 7.95 -25.42 1.46
C ALA A 80 6.76 -25.81 0.56
N HIS A 81 6.00 -24.85 0.05
CA HIS A 81 4.76 -25.06 -0.71
C HIS A 81 4.63 -24.12 -1.92
N PRO A 82 5.58 -24.14 -2.90
CA PRO A 82 5.60 -23.15 -4.01
C PRO A 82 4.33 -23.19 -4.86
N TYR A 83 3.82 -24.36 -5.17
CA TYR A 83 2.61 -24.50 -6.00
C TYR A 83 1.34 -24.05 -5.26
N GLY A 84 1.29 -24.20 -3.93
CA GLY A 84 0.20 -23.68 -3.10
C GLY A 84 0.16 -22.17 -3.12
N LEU A 85 1.31 -21.52 -2.96
CA LEU A 85 1.43 -20.05 -3.04
C LEU A 85 0.99 -19.52 -4.41
N VAL A 86 1.47 -20.13 -5.50
CA VAL A 86 1.06 -19.76 -6.87
C VAL A 86 -0.45 -19.96 -7.08
N ALA A 87 -1.00 -21.08 -6.59
CA ALA A 87 -2.45 -21.33 -6.70
C ALA A 87 -3.28 -20.26 -5.95
N THR A 88 -2.83 -19.85 -4.76
CA THR A 88 -3.45 -18.78 -3.99
C THR A 88 -3.41 -17.44 -4.75
N GLN A 89 -2.26 -17.11 -5.36
CA GLN A 89 -2.13 -15.89 -6.16
C GLN A 89 -3.01 -15.90 -7.40
N ILE A 90 -3.11 -17.04 -8.10
CA ILE A 90 -4.04 -17.20 -9.23
C ILE A 90 -5.49 -17.03 -8.77
N PHE A 91 -5.86 -17.59 -7.62
CA PHE A 91 -7.20 -17.42 -7.05
C PHE A 91 -7.49 -15.95 -6.75
N VAL A 92 -6.58 -15.24 -6.08
CA VAL A 92 -6.72 -13.82 -5.75
C VAL A 92 -6.80 -12.97 -7.03
N ALA A 93 -5.97 -13.25 -8.04
CA ALA A 93 -6.06 -12.60 -9.34
C ALA A 93 -7.44 -12.82 -10.00
N GLY A 94 -7.97 -14.04 -9.92
CA GLY A 94 -9.32 -14.37 -10.40
C GLY A 94 -10.41 -13.59 -9.67
N VAL A 95 -10.29 -13.39 -8.36
CA VAL A 95 -11.23 -12.56 -7.58
C VAL A 95 -11.18 -11.10 -8.03
N ILE A 96 -9.98 -10.52 -8.16
CA ILE A 96 -9.77 -9.13 -8.63
C ILE A 96 -10.41 -8.94 -10.01
N LEU A 97 -10.08 -9.81 -10.96
CA LEU A 97 -10.65 -9.76 -12.32
C LEU A 97 -12.16 -9.91 -12.33
N SER A 98 -12.71 -10.81 -11.49
CA SER A 98 -14.16 -11.01 -11.37
C SER A 98 -14.89 -9.77 -10.84
N LEU A 99 -14.31 -9.10 -9.84
CA LEU A 99 -14.85 -7.85 -9.29
C LEU A 99 -14.82 -6.71 -10.32
N ALA A 100 -13.70 -6.56 -11.04
CA ALA A 100 -13.54 -5.57 -12.09
C ALA A 100 -14.54 -5.80 -13.24
N LEU A 101 -14.64 -7.06 -13.73
CA LEU A 101 -15.55 -7.43 -14.79
C LEU A 101 -17.02 -7.24 -14.41
N LYS A 102 -17.40 -7.62 -13.17
CA LYS A 102 -18.77 -7.44 -12.67
C LYS A 102 -19.14 -5.96 -12.65
N GLN A 103 -18.24 -5.09 -12.21
CA GLN A 103 -18.47 -3.64 -12.22
C GLN A 103 -18.63 -3.11 -13.65
N ALA A 104 -17.72 -3.46 -14.57
CA ALA A 104 -17.77 -3.00 -15.95
C ALA A 104 -19.06 -3.44 -16.64
N ARG A 105 -19.50 -4.68 -16.43
CA ARG A 105 -20.77 -5.20 -16.97
C ARG A 105 -21.98 -4.50 -16.37
N ALA A 106 -21.98 -4.25 -15.05
CA ALA A 106 -23.08 -3.51 -14.40
C ALA A 106 -23.20 -2.09 -14.97
N ALA A 107 -22.08 -1.39 -15.18
CA ALA A 107 -22.08 -0.06 -15.79
C ALA A 107 -22.55 -0.05 -17.25
N ALA A 108 -22.26 -1.10 -18.01
CA ALA A 108 -22.74 -1.25 -19.39
C ALA A 108 -24.25 -1.48 -19.47
N HIS A 109 -24.86 -2.15 -18.46
CA HIS A 109 -26.32 -2.42 -18.43
C HIS A 109 -27.11 -1.27 -17.80
N ASP A 110 -26.51 -0.51 -16.91
CA ASP A 110 -27.14 0.64 -16.25
C ASP A 110 -26.20 1.86 -16.31
N PRO A 111 -26.21 2.61 -17.43
CA PRO A 111 -25.40 3.83 -17.55
C PRO A 111 -25.74 4.90 -16.52
N SER A 112 -26.92 4.84 -15.87
CA SER A 112 -27.30 5.75 -14.78
C SER A 112 -26.53 5.47 -13.49
N GLY A 113 -25.87 4.31 -13.37
CA GLY A 113 -25.06 3.91 -12.24
C GLY A 113 -25.81 3.65 -10.94
N THR A 114 -27.17 3.57 -11.00
CA THR A 114 -27.99 3.42 -9.80
C THR A 114 -27.93 2.01 -9.22
N THR A 115 -27.81 1.00 -10.07
CA THR A 115 -27.87 -0.42 -9.66
C THR A 115 -26.57 -0.87 -8.96
N PHE A 116 -25.41 -0.33 -9.35
CA PHE A 116 -24.11 -0.70 -8.73
C PHE A 116 -23.68 0.28 -7.64
N SER A 117 -24.29 1.47 -7.56
CA SER A 117 -23.89 2.53 -6.63
C SER A 117 -24.25 2.26 -5.17
N THR A 118 -24.99 1.20 -4.89
CA THR A 118 -25.44 0.83 -3.54
C THR A 118 -25.38 -0.68 -3.34
N GLY A 119 -24.97 -1.11 -2.14
CA GLY A 119 -25.05 -2.50 -1.73
C GLY A 119 -23.69 -3.19 -1.53
N TRP A 120 -23.76 -4.49 -1.26
CA TRP A 120 -22.65 -5.34 -0.86
C TRP A 120 -21.49 -5.36 -1.87
N TRP A 121 -21.77 -5.45 -3.15
CA TRP A 121 -20.74 -5.51 -4.20
C TRP A 121 -20.01 -4.20 -4.38
N HIS A 122 -20.70 -3.06 -4.27
CA HIS A 122 -20.07 -1.75 -4.28
C HIS A 122 -19.10 -1.61 -3.11
N PHE A 123 -19.54 -1.97 -1.89
CA PHE A 123 -18.65 -1.95 -0.74
C PHE A 123 -17.36 -2.75 -1.01
N TRP A 124 -17.47 -4.03 -1.38
CA TRP A 124 -16.31 -4.88 -1.60
C TRP A 124 -15.44 -4.43 -2.77
N ARG A 125 -16.02 -3.85 -3.81
CA ARG A 125 -15.28 -3.30 -4.94
C ARG A 125 -14.28 -2.21 -4.53
N TYR A 126 -14.62 -1.41 -3.53
CA TYR A 126 -13.75 -0.35 -3.02
C TYR A 126 -12.89 -0.79 -1.82
N TRP A 127 -13.31 -1.77 -1.03
CA TRP A 127 -12.61 -2.15 0.19
C TRP A 127 -11.67 -3.35 0.03
N TYR A 128 -11.77 -4.13 -1.06
CA TYR A 128 -10.85 -5.24 -1.30
C TYR A 128 -9.36 -4.82 -1.39
N PRO A 129 -8.96 -3.59 -1.83
CA PRO A 129 -7.56 -3.20 -1.81
C PRO A 129 -6.91 -3.32 -0.43
N HIS A 130 -7.65 -3.00 0.64
CA HIS A 130 -7.15 -3.11 2.02
C HIS A 130 -6.88 -4.57 2.41
N LEU A 131 -7.78 -5.49 2.04
CA LEU A 131 -7.57 -6.93 2.24
C LEU A 131 -6.44 -7.46 1.38
N PHE A 132 -6.30 -6.93 0.16
CA PHE A 132 -5.22 -7.30 -0.74
C PHE A 132 -3.85 -6.89 -0.20
N PHE A 133 -3.71 -5.74 0.43
CA PHE A 133 -2.46 -5.34 1.09
C PHE A 133 -2.09 -6.28 2.24
N LEU A 134 -3.06 -6.67 3.07
CA LEU A 134 -2.84 -7.66 4.13
C LEU A 134 -2.43 -9.01 3.55
N PHE A 135 -3.11 -9.47 2.52
CA PHE A 135 -2.77 -10.71 1.82
C PHE A 135 -1.32 -10.67 1.30
N CYS A 136 -0.90 -9.61 0.62
CA CYS A 136 0.47 -9.47 0.12
C CYS A 136 1.51 -9.47 1.24
N PHE A 137 1.19 -8.87 2.39
CA PHE A 137 2.08 -8.84 3.55
C PHE A 137 2.24 -10.23 4.17
N GLU A 138 1.16 -10.99 4.34
CA GLU A 138 1.21 -12.37 4.83
C GLU A 138 1.97 -13.29 3.87
N GLU A 139 1.72 -13.17 2.57
CA GLU A 139 2.45 -13.91 1.54
C GLU A 139 3.95 -13.62 1.55
N LEU A 140 4.33 -12.36 1.83
CA LEU A 140 5.71 -11.95 1.92
C LEU A 140 6.48 -12.76 2.96
N GLY A 141 5.82 -13.13 4.08
CA GLY A 141 6.43 -13.96 5.13
C GLY A 141 6.95 -15.32 4.62
N HIS A 142 6.31 -15.89 3.62
CA HIS A 142 6.76 -17.14 2.99
C HIS A 142 7.91 -16.95 1.99
N ALA A 143 8.13 -15.73 1.52
CA ALA A 143 9.13 -15.39 0.51
C ALA A 143 10.40 -14.74 1.07
N MET A 144 10.48 -14.53 2.39
CA MET A 144 11.68 -14.05 3.03
C MET A 144 12.83 -15.04 2.81
N THR A 145 14.02 -14.52 2.56
CA THR A 145 15.20 -15.34 2.21
C THR A 145 15.10 -16.13 0.90
N LEU A 146 14.06 -15.88 0.09
CA LEU A 146 13.88 -16.55 -1.19
C LEU A 146 15.03 -16.26 -2.16
N VAL A 147 15.42 -14.98 -2.26
CA VAL A 147 16.47 -14.49 -3.16
C VAL A 147 17.81 -14.40 -2.43
N THR A 148 17.84 -13.87 -1.22
CA THR A 148 19.04 -13.68 -0.39
C THR A 148 18.87 -14.50 0.89
N PRO A 149 19.68 -15.58 1.10
CA PRO A 149 19.48 -16.50 2.21
C PRO A 149 19.94 -15.96 3.58
N ASN A 150 20.71 -14.90 3.60
CA ASN A 150 21.31 -14.33 4.81
C ASN A 150 20.64 -13.03 5.22
N TRP A 151 20.44 -12.84 6.53
CA TRP A 151 19.92 -11.60 7.10
C TRP A 151 20.91 -10.45 6.93
N GLN A 152 20.41 -9.27 6.61
CA GLN A 152 21.21 -8.08 6.31
C GLN A 152 21.26 -7.07 7.46
N ASP A 153 20.81 -7.43 8.65
CA ASP A 153 20.72 -6.55 9.83
C ASP A 153 22.04 -5.89 10.19
N ALA A 154 23.17 -6.60 10.01
CA ALA A 154 24.50 -6.05 10.31
C ALA A 154 24.81 -4.75 9.57
N HIS A 155 24.32 -4.60 8.33
CA HIS A 155 24.48 -3.39 7.54
C HIS A 155 23.67 -2.23 8.10
N LEU A 156 22.44 -2.50 8.56
CA LEU A 156 21.55 -1.48 9.13
C LEU A 156 22.03 -1.04 10.52
N ILE A 157 22.46 -1.99 11.34
CA ILE A 157 23.07 -1.70 12.66
C ILE A 157 24.29 -0.79 12.49
N ALA A 158 25.16 -1.10 11.52
CA ALA A 158 26.34 -0.28 11.22
C ALA A 158 25.95 1.11 10.69
N PHE A 159 24.97 1.18 9.79
CA PHE A 159 24.46 2.44 9.24
C PHE A 159 23.83 3.32 10.34
N ASP A 160 22.98 2.77 11.18
CA ASP A 160 22.34 3.51 12.27
C ASP A 160 23.39 4.05 13.26
N HIS A 161 24.39 3.24 13.60
CA HIS A 161 25.49 3.67 14.47
C HIS A 161 26.34 4.76 13.82
N TRP A 162 26.63 4.63 12.53
CA TRP A 162 27.39 5.66 11.79
C TRP A 162 26.61 6.98 11.73
N LEU A 163 25.29 6.92 11.51
CA LEU A 163 24.44 8.11 11.37
C LEU A 163 24.22 8.85 12.70
N THR A 164 24.04 8.10 13.79
CA THR A 164 23.57 8.65 15.07
C THR A 164 24.60 8.60 16.20
N GLY A 165 25.70 7.90 16.01
CA GLY A 165 26.73 7.65 17.03
C GLY A 165 26.33 6.65 18.12
N VAL A 166 25.12 6.12 18.06
CA VAL A 166 24.55 5.17 19.03
C VAL A 166 23.75 4.08 18.30
N HIS A 167 23.23 3.10 19.05
CA HIS A 167 22.15 2.24 18.55
C HIS A 167 20.79 2.83 18.97
N PRO A 168 20.01 3.43 18.06
CA PRO A 168 18.88 4.28 18.43
C PRO A 168 17.82 3.59 19.29
N SER A 169 17.46 2.34 18.99
CA SER A 169 16.49 1.60 19.78
C SER A 169 16.98 1.28 21.21
N VAL A 170 18.30 1.06 21.38
CA VAL A 170 18.93 0.84 22.68
C VAL A 170 19.04 2.16 23.45
N TRP A 171 19.44 3.24 22.75
CA TRP A 171 19.55 4.57 23.36
C TRP A 171 18.18 5.09 23.83
N LEU A 172 17.10 4.85 23.10
CA LEU A 172 15.76 5.26 23.49
C LEU A 172 15.24 4.55 24.74
N GLU A 173 15.76 3.36 25.05
CA GLU A 173 15.33 2.60 26.24
C GLU A 173 15.50 3.37 27.54
N GLN A 174 16.50 4.25 27.67
CA GLN A 174 16.73 5.07 28.86
C GLN A 174 15.54 5.98 29.20
N PHE A 175 14.70 6.30 28.22
CA PHE A 175 13.52 7.12 28.40
C PHE A 175 12.27 6.29 28.61
N ALA A 176 12.34 4.95 28.57
CA ALA A 176 11.20 4.08 28.67
C ALA A 176 10.59 4.12 30.09
N THR A 177 9.32 4.49 30.15
CA THR A 177 8.45 4.37 31.31
C THR A 177 7.15 3.74 30.88
N PRO A 178 6.36 3.09 31.76
CA PRO A 178 5.10 2.49 31.36
C PRO A 178 4.17 3.44 30.61
N ALA A 179 4.04 4.68 31.07
CA ALA A 179 3.18 5.68 30.45
C ALA A 179 3.70 6.12 29.05
N ARG A 180 5.02 6.34 28.92
CA ARG A 180 5.61 6.69 27.61
C ARG A 180 5.54 5.53 26.64
N ASN A 181 5.74 4.31 27.13
CA ASN A 181 5.62 3.15 26.27
C ASN A 181 4.18 2.98 25.78
N GLU A 182 3.19 3.13 26.67
CA GLU A 182 1.77 3.08 26.29
C GLU A 182 1.44 4.13 25.21
N PHE A 183 1.93 5.37 25.37
CA PHE A 183 1.77 6.42 24.38
C PHE A 183 2.43 6.05 23.03
N MET A 184 3.68 5.58 23.06
CA MET A 184 4.40 5.22 21.84
C MET A 184 3.75 4.04 21.11
N GLN A 185 3.21 3.06 21.84
CA GLN A 185 2.48 1.95 21.26
C GLN A 185 1.14 2.39 20.66
N ALA A 186 0.45 3.35 21.28
CA ALA A 186 -0.76 3.95 20.70
C ALA A 186 -0.44 4.71 19.39
N ILE A 187 0.65 5.45 19.38
CA ILE A 187 1.14 6.13 18.17
C ILE A 187 1.54 5.12 17.08
N TYR A 188 2.26 4.05 17.44
CA TYR A 188 2.60 2.98 16.51
C TYR A 188 1.33 2.36 15.89
N PHE A 189 0.35 2.04 16.73
CA PHE A 189 -0.92 1.49 16.27
C PHE A 189 -1.66 2.40 15.26
N SER A 190 -1.42 3.72 15.32
CA SER A 190 -2.04 4.67 14.40
C SER A 190 -1.73 4.38 12.91
N TYR A 191 -0.66 3.66 12.62
CA TYR A 191 -0.29 3.26 11.27
C TYR A 191 -1.45 2.59 10.51
N PHE A 192 -2.18 1.70 11.17
CA PHE A 192 -3.33 1.01 10.58
C PHE A 192 -4.45 1.95 10.14
N THR A 193 -4.48 3.17 10.69
CA THR A 193 -5.56 4.13 10.43
C THR A 193 -5.30 5.05 9.24
N TYR A 194 -4.06 5.24 8.79
CA TYR A 194 -3.72 6.22 7.75
C TYR A 194 -4.49 5.99 6.46
N LEU A 195 -4.34 4.82 5.88
CA LEU A 195 -5.00 4.48 4.62
C LEU A 195 -6.52 4.34 4.81
N LEU A 196 -6.97 3.83 5.96
CA LEU A 196 -8.40 3.72 6.30
C LEU A 196 -9.06 5.10 6.44
N ILE A 197 -8.42 6.06 7.09
CA ILE A 197 -8.96 7.42 7.25
C ILE A 197 -9.01 8.13 5.90
N VAL A 198 -7.89 8.17 5.16
CA VAL A 198 -7.84 8.86 3.86
C VAL A 198 -8.80 8.18 2.87
N GLY A 199 -8.74 6.87 2.72
CA GLY A 199 -9.63 6.11 1.85
C GLY A 199 -11.09 6.20 2.29
N GLY A 200 -11.37 6.08 3.59
CA GLY A 200 -12.71 6.16 4.14
C GLY A 200 -13.38 7.51 3.91
N ILE A 201 -12.65 8.62 4.12
CA ILE A 201 -13.17 9.98 3.84
C ILE A 201 -13.50 10.12 2.35
N LEU A 202 -12.60 9.70 1.47
CA LEU A 202 -12.81 9.78 0.02
C LEU A 202 -13.99 8.89 -0.42
N TYR A 203 -14.11 7.68 0.16
CA TYR A 203 -15.20 6.76 -0.08
C TYR A 203 -16.57 7.32 0.34
N VAL A 204 -16.68 7.83 1.57
CA VAL A 204 -17.93 8.42 2.09
C VAL A 204 -18.35 9.65 1.26
N ARG A 205 -17.37 10.43 0.79
CA ARG A 205 -17.61 11.59 -0.07
C ARG A 205 -17.86 11.22 -1.53
N ARG A 206 -17.77 9.95 -1.89
CA ARG A 206 -17.91 9.42 -3.26
C ARG A 206 -16.91 10.05 -4.24
N GLU A 207 -15.72 10.34 -3.79
CA GLU A 207 -14.64 10.90 -4.58
C GLU A 207 -13.79 9.78 -5.16
N TRP A 208 -14.32 9.10 -6.17
CA TRP A 208 -13.79 7.83 -6.66
C TRP A 208 -12.42 7.95 -7.30
N ARG A 209 -12.17 9.00 -8.10
CA ARG A 209 -10.87 9.24 -8.72
C ARG A 209 -9.78 9.48 -7.67
N PRO A 210 -9.94 10.39 -6.69
CA PRO A 210 -9.04 10.50 -5.54
C PRO A 210 -8.83 9.20 -4.78
N TYR A 211 -9.90 8.44 -4.53
CA TYR A 211 -9.84 7.17 -3.82
C TYR A 211 -8.92 6.17 -4.52
N TRP A 212 -9.18 5.89 -5.82
CA TRP A 212 -8.38 4.96 -6.59
C TRP A 212 -6.95 5.44 -6.82
N SER A 213 -6.73 6.77 -6.87
CA SER A 213 -5.37 7.33 -6.91
C SER A 213 -4.60 6.98 -5.65
N VAL A 214 -5.19 7.16 -4.46
CA VAL A 214 -4.55 6.82 -3.18
C VAL A 214 -4.26 5.33 -3.10
N MET A 215 -5.21 4.47 -3.47
CA MET A 215 -4.99 3.01 -3.50
C MET A 215 -3.85 2.63 -4.46
N THR A 216 -3.76 3.30 -5.61
CA THR A 216 -2.69 3.06 -6.60
C THR A 216 -1.33 3.52 -6.08
N TYR A 217 -1.24 4.66 -5.39
CA TYR A 217 0.00 5.13 -4.76
C TYR A 217 0.50 4.14 -3.71
N SER A 218 -0.41 3.68 -2.84
CA SER A 218 -0.11 2.70 -1.80
C SER A 218 0.33 1.37 -2.41
N MET A 219 -0.36 0.90 -3.45
CA MET A 219 0.00 -0.34 -4.13
C MET A 219 1.41 -0.27 -4.73
N ALA A 220 1.73 0.82 -5.42
CA ALA A 220 3.05 1.02 -6.00
C ALA A 220 4.14 1.07 -4.91
N GLY A 221 3.88 1.74 -3.78
CA GLY A 221 4.79 1.80 -2.64
C GLY A 221 5.05 0.41 -2.05
N TYR A 222 3.99 -0.33 -1.74
CA TYR A 222 4.11 -1.69 -1.20
C TYR A 222 4.82 -2.65 -2.15
N MET A 223 4.55 -2.59 -3.46
CA MET A 223 5.29 -3.42 -4.44
C MET A 223 6.79 -3.16 -4.39
N ILE A 224 7.21 -1.89 -4.37
CA ILE A 224 8.63 -1.53 -4.27
C ILE A 224 9.21 -2.07 -2.96
N GLY A 225 8.50 -1.89 -1.85
CA GLY A 225 8.92 -2.37 -0.55
C GLY A 225 9.06 -3.88 -0.48
N TYR A 226 8.04 -4.63 -0.92
CA TYR A 226 8.05 -6.09 -0.90
C TYR A 226 9.16 -6.69 -1.78
N VAL A 227 9.37 -6.15 -2.98
CA VAL A 227 10.48 -6.59 -3.83
C VAL A 227 11.83 -6.28 -3.16
N THR A 228 11.95 -5.14 -2.49
CA THR A 228 13.17 -4.79 -1.75
C THR A 228 13.37 -5.73 -0.56
N ALA A 229 12.33 -6.02 0.22
CA ALA A 229 12.41 -6.92 1.37
C ALA A 229 12.82 -8.35 0.96
N MET A 230 12.27 -8.88 -0.13
CA MET A 230 12.68 -10.20 -0.66
C MET A 230 14.14 -10.22 -1.14
N SER A 231 14.64 -9.09 -1.64
CA SER A 231 16.02 -8.96 -2.14
C SER A 231 17.03 -8.67 -1.04
N PHE A 232 16.60 -8.00 0.02
CA PHE A 232 17.42 -7.54 1.14
C PHE A 232 16.68 -7.78 2.47
N PRO A 233 16.58 -9.05 2.93
CA PRO A 233 15.81 -9.44 4.10
C PRO A 233 16.46 -8.97 5.40
N VAL A 234 15.66 -8.31 6.26
CA VAL A 234 16.08 -7.73 7.54
C VAL A 234 15.12 -8.16 8.63
N GLU A 235 15.63 -8.79 9.70
CA GLU A 235 14.80 -9.35 10.77
C GLU A 235 14.13 -8.31 11.65
N SER A 236 14.72 -7.19 11.85
CA SER A 236 14.42 -6.11 12.80
C SER A 236 15.31 -6.10 14.06
N PRO A 237 15.46 -4.93 14.71
CA PRO A 237 16.20 -4.84 15.98
C PRO A 237 15.70 -5.85 17.02
N TRP A 238 14.39 -6.11 17.09
CA TRP A 238 13.81 -7.06 18.05
C TRP A 238 14.48 -8.43 18.04
N PHE A 239 14.84 -8.95 16.86
CA PHE A 239 15.51 -10.24 16.72
C PHE A 239 17.02 -10.11 16.70
N ALA A 240 17.55 -9.28 15.81
CA ALA A 240 18.99 -9.19 15.55
C ALA A 240 19.77 -8.59 16.72
N MET A 241 19.13 -7.76 17.56
CA MET A 241 19.75 -7.14 18.71
C MET A 241 19.18 -7.71 20.04
N ALA A 242 18.59 -8.90 20.02
CA ALA A 242 18.10 -9.56 21.20
C ALA A 242 19.22 -9.67 22.27
N GLY A 243 18.94 -9.24 23.49
CA GLY A 243 19.95 -9.17 24.56
C GLY A 243 20.68 -7.83 24.70
N SER A 244 20.53 -6.88 23.78
CA SER A 244 21.11 -5.54 23.90
C SER A 244 20.28 -4.62 24.82
N TRP A 245 19.10 -5.00 25.19
CA TRP A 245 18.19 -4.24 26.06
C TRP A 245 18.20 -4.75 27.49
N LYS A 246 17.87 -3.84 28.43
CA LYS A 246 17.79 -4.17 29.88
C LYS A 246 16.55 -5.01 30.22
N GLY A 247 15.49 -4.91 29.41
CA GLY A 247 14.27 -5.63 29.67
C GLY A 247 13.15 -5.38 28.66
N PRO A 248 11.97 -5.98 28.86
CA PRO A 248 10.81 -5.76 28.00
C PRO A 248 10.26 -4.34 28.16
N LEU A 249 9.63 -3.85 27.08
CA LEU A 249 8.87 -2.60 27.13
C LEU A 249 7.53 -2.85 27.86
N VAL A 250 7.45 -2.39 29.10
CA VAL A 250 6.25 -2.54 29.93
C VAL A 250 5.32 -1.34 29.73
N GLY A 251 4.02 -1.58 29.61
CA GLY A 251 2.99 -0.55 29.45
C GLY A 251 1.61 -1.04 29.91
N GLY A 252 0.57 -0.37 29.46
CA GLY A 252 -0.82 -0.68 29.78
C GLY A 252 -1.54 -1.52 28.71
N PRO A 253 -2.88 -1.35 28.56
CA PRO A 253 -3.70 -2.16 27.64
C PRO A 253 -3.32 -2.08 26.18
N VAL A 254 -2.92 -0.89 25.68
CA VAL A 254 -2.51 -0.72 24.29
C VAL A 254 -1.20 -1.45 24.02
N THR A 255 -0.25 -1.37 24.95
CA THR A 255 1.00 -2.14 24.87
C THR A 255 0.72 -3.64 24.80
N ALA A 256 -0.19 -4.15 25.64
CA ALA A 256 -0.58 -5.56 25.61
C ALA A 256 -1.27 -5.95 24.30
N MET A 257 -2.15 -5.10 23.77
CA MET A 257 -2.82 -5.31 22.49
C MET A 257 -1.80 -5.36 21.35
N VAL A 258 -0.87 -4.39 21.27
CA VAL A 258 0.15 -4.36 20.22
C VAL A 258 1.07 -5.57 20.34
N ALA A 259 1.49 -5.95 21.57
CA ALA A 259 2.30 -7.15 21.79
C ALA A 259 1.59 -8.43 21.30
N PHE A 260 0.27 -8.52 21.52
CA PHE A 260 -0.54 -9.63 21.01
C PHE A 260 -0.55 -9.63 19.46
N MET A 261 -0.80 -8.48 18.84
CA MET A 261 -0.80 -8.37 17.37
C MET A 261 0.57 -8.73 16.78
N GLU A 262 1.65 -8.25 17.38
CA GLU A 262 3.02 -8.55 16.96
C GLU A 262 3.37 -10.03 17.15
N HIS A 263 2.84 -10.67 18.16
CA HIS A 263 3.08 -12.10 18.39
C HIS A 263 2.50 -12.99 17.29
N TYR A 264 1.32 -12.63 16.78
CA TYR A 264 0.61 -13.43 15.78
C TYR A 264 0.77 -12.94 14.35
N GLY A 265 1.02 -11.65 14.12
CA GLY A 265 1.04 -11.03 12.79
C GLY A 265 2.41 -10.54 12.33
N ARG A 266 3.48 -10.75 13.12
CA ARG A 266 4.81 -10.29 12.71
C ARG A 266 5.42 -11.21 11.66
N VAL A 267 5.75 -10.62 10.53
CA VAL A 267 6.56 -11.27 9.49
C VAL A 267 8.04 -11.03 9.78
N ARG A 268 8.77 -12.11 10.10
CA ARG A 268 10.22 -12.05 10.30
C ARG A 268 10.91 -11.83 8.95
N GLY A 269 11.74 -10.82 8.86
CA GLY A 269 12.51 -10.51 7.65
C GLY A 269 11.98 -9.33 6.83
N ALA A 270 10.79 -8.81 7.14
CA ALA A 270 10.15 -7.71 6.42
C ALA A 270 10.39 -6.34 7.09
N ALA A 271 11.52 -6.14 7.78
CA ALA A 271 11.76 -4.87 8.45
C ALA A 271 12.24 -3.77 7.49
N PHE A 272 12.95 -4.11 6.42
CA PHE A 272 13.49 -3.14 5.46
C PHE A 272 12.87 -3.30 4.07
N PRO A 273 12.41 -2.19 3.46
CA PRO A 273 12.16 -0.88 4.05
C PRO A 273 10.95 -0.92 5.00
N SER A 274 10.77 0.09 5.85
CA SER A 274 9.58 0.11 6.73
C SER A 274 8.29 0.29 5.94
N GLU A 275 7.50 -0.77 5.84
CA GLU A 275 6.18 -0.74 5.19
C GLU A 275 5.17 0.11 5.97
N HIS A 276 5.32 0.22 7.30
CA HIS A 276 4.56 1.12 8.13
C HIS A 276 4.72 2.58 7.68
N VAL A 277 5.97 2.97 7.44
CA VAL A 277 6.30 4.32 6.97
C VAL A 277 5.91 4.50 5.51
N ALA A 278 6.19 3.53 4.63
CA ALA A 278 5.87 3.61 3.21
C ALA A 278 4.38 3.77 2.95
N GLY A 279 3.54 2.96 3.62
CA GLY A 279 2.08 3.04 3.50
C GLY A 279 1.52 4.36 4.03
N ALA A 280 2.01 4.83 5.19
CA ALA A 280 1.60 6.12 5.74
C ALA A 280 2.01 7.30 4.85
N VAL A 281 3.22 7.28 4.25
CA VAL A 281 3.69 8.29 3.29
C VAL A 281 2.82 8.31 2.04
N ALA A 282 2.47 7.16 1.47
CA ALA A 282 1.59 7.10 0.31
C ALA A 282 0.20 7.69 0.62
N ALA A 283 -0.37 7.39 1.80
CA ALA A 283 -1.61 7.99 2.27
C ALA A 283 -1.48 9.51 2.48
N LEU A 284 -0.36 9.99 3.05
CA LEU A 284 -0.08 11.41 3.23
C LEU A 284 0.05 12.16 1.91
N TRP A 285 0.70 11.58 0.88
CA TRP A 285 0.71 12.16 -0.45
C TRP A 285 -0.69 12.27 -1.04
N GLY A 286 -1.54 11.26 -0.84
CA GLY A 286 -2.95 11.31 -1.20
C GLY A 286 -3.69 12.42 -0.46
N ALA A 287 -3.49 12.54 0.85
CA ALA A 287 -4.07 13.63 1.65
C ALA A 287 -3.57 15.01 1.19
N TRP A 288 -2.27 15.15 0.88
CA TRP A 288 -1.70 16.38 0.34
C TRP A 288 -2.34 16.79 -0.98
N CYS A 289 -2.55 15.85 -1.88
CA CYS A 289 -3.15 16.11 -3.19
C CYS A 289 -4.64 16.46 -3.11
N PHE A 290 -5.40 15.74 -2.28
CA PHE A 290 -6.85 15.80 -2.32
C PHE A 290 -7.51 16.42 -1.10
N ARG A 291 -6.83 16.43 0.08
CA ARG A 291 -7.39 16.89 1.37
C ARG A 291 -6.30 17.48 2.26
N ARG A 292 -5.79 18.66 1.93
CA ARG A 292 -4.66 19.31 2.62
C ARG A 292 -4.83 19.46 4.13
N TRP A 293 -6.06 19.69 4.60
CA TRP A 293 -6.32 19.75 6.04
C TRP A 293 -5.99 18.43 6.73
N LEU A 294 -6.34 17.30 6.07
CA LEU A 294 -6.07 15.97 6.60
C LEU A 294 -4.56 15.67 6.62
N PHE A 295 -3.82 16.11 5.60
CA PHE A 295 -2.37 16.04 5.60
C PHE A 295 -1.77 16.72 6.84
N TRP A 296 -2.15 17.98 7.10
CA TRP A 296 -1.60 18.73 8.22
C TRP A 296 -2.01 18.18 9.59
N THR A 297 -3.18 17.57 9.72
CA THR A 297 -3.59 16.90 10.97
C THR A 297 -2.89 15.57 11.20
N MET A 298 -2.60 14.81 10.14
CA MET A 298 -1.93 13.51 10.24
C MET A 298 -0.40 13.62 10.34
N LEU A 299 0.19 14.67 9.78
CA LEU A 299 1.65 14.83 9.73
C LEU A 299 2.34 14.79 11.11
N PRO A 300 1.86 15.47 12.17
CA PRO A 300 2.49 15.37 13.49
C PRO A 300 2.44 13.95 14.04
N VAL A 301 1.31 13.26 13.90
CA VAL A 301 1.17 11.86 14.34
C VAL A 301 2.12 10.95 13.58
N PHE A 302 2.28 11.19 12.27
CA PHE A 302 3.22 10.46 11.41
C PHE A 302 4.67 10.62 11.88
N VAL A 303 5.11 11.84 12.21
CA VAL A 303 6.47 12.05 12.73
C VAL A 303 6.70 11.24 14.01
N PHE A 304 5.74 11.28 14.93
CA PHE A 304 5.81 10.46 16.14
C PHE A 304 5.74 8.96 15.83
N MET A 305 4.98 8.54 14.83
CA MET A 305 4.89 7.15 14.39
C MET A 305 6.25 6.64 13.88
N CYS A 306 6.99 7.44 13.09
CA CYS A 306 8.35 7.10 12.69
C CYS A 306 9.26 6.85 13.90
N VAL A 307 9.18 7.68 14.94
CA VAL A 307 9.94 7.47 16.18
C VAL A 307 9.44 6.24 16.93
N SER A 308 8.13 6.00 16.96
CA SER A 308 7.53 4.89 17.70
C SER A 308 7.92 3.52 17.12
N THR A 309 8.18 3.42 15.82
CA THR A 309 8.67 2.16 15.20
C THR A 309 10.07 1.79 15.69
N ILE A 310 10.94 2.79 15.92
CA ILE A 310 12.28 2.60 16.48
C ILE A 310 12.18 2.33 17.99
N TRP A 311 11.33 3.08 18.70
CA TRP A 311 11.05 2.89 20.12
C TRP A 311 10.57 1.47 20.42
N GLY A 312 9.64 0.95 19.63
CA GLY A 312 9.09 -0.40 19.76
C GLY A 312 10.07 -1.51 19.35
N ARG A 313 11.28 -1.15 18.88
CA ARG A 313 12.31 -2.11 18.39
C ARG A 313 11.87 -2.85 17.12
N TYR A 314 10.91 -2.26 16.38
CA TYR A 314 10.37 -2.84 15.15
C TYR A 314 11.24 -2.53 13.94
N HIS A 315 11.85 -1.34 13.94
CA HIS A 315 12.61 -0.83 12.80
C HIS A 315 13.92 -0.15 13.22
N TYR A 316 14.89 -0.18 12.31
CA TYR A 316 16.07 0.67 12.31
C TYR A 316 15.71 2.08 11.79
N VAL A 317 16.56 3.09 12.04
CA VAL A 317 16.42 4.40 11.40
C VAL A 317 16.55 4.27 9.89
N ALA A 318 17.46 3.41 9.42
CA ALA A 318 17.63 3.08 8.01
C ALA A 318 16.32 2.61 7.36
N ASP A 319 15.55 1.75 8.04
CA ASP A 319 14.25 1.26 7.54
C ASP A 319 13.26 2.40 7.38
N VAL A 320 13.21 3.30 8.37
CA VAL A 320 12.33 4.48 8.35
C VAL A 320 12.67 5.40 7.18
N LEU A 321 13.95 5.72 6.99
CA LEU A 321 14.41 6.53 5.88
C LEU A 321 14.11 5.89 4.52
N ALA A 322 14.36 4.59 4.40
CA ALA A 322 14.00 3.82 3.21
C ALA A 322 12.49 3.82 2.97
N GLY A 323 11.67 3.69 4.02
CA GLY A 323 10.21 3.77 3.94
C GLY A 323 9.70 5.12 3.43
N LEU A 324 10.31 6.25 3.86
CA LEU A 324 10.02 7.57 3.32
C LEU A 324 10.26 7.65 1.80
N VAL A 325 11.38 7.10 1.37
CA VAL A 325 11.75 7.04 -0.07
C VAL A 325 10.78 6.13 -0.81
N THR A 326 10.54 4.93 -0.31
CA THR A 326 9.67 3.93 -0.94
C THR A 326 8.22 4.42 -1.09
N GLY A 327 7.65 5.02 -0.05
CA GLY A 327 6.30 5.60 -0.11
C GLY A 327 6.21 6.77 -1.10
N THR A 328 7.27 7.60 -1.18
CA THR A 328 7.34 8.70 -2.16
C THR A 328 7.51 8.18 -3.59
N LEU A 329 8.36 7.17 -3.80
CA LEU A 329 8.47 6.49 -5.09
C LEU A 329 7.15 5.83 -5.50
N GLY A 330 6.41 5.28 -4.53
CA GLY A 330 5.06 4.76 -4.74
C GLY A 330 4.10 5.82 -5.28
N PHE A 331 4.12 7.03 -4.71
CA PHE A 331 3.37 8.17 -5.22
C PHE A 331 3.77 8.52 -6.67
N VAL A 332 5.08 8.62 -6.96
CA VAL A 332 5.59 8.96 -8.30
C VAL A 332 5.21 7.90 -9.33
N LEU A 333 5.49 6.62 -9.02
CA LEU A 333 5.18 5.50 -9.92
C LEU A 333 3.65 5.36 -10.10
N GLY A 334 2.88 5.44 -9.03
CA GLY A 334 1.42 5.38 -9.09
C GLY A 334 0.84 6.51 -9.93
N SER A 335 1.35 7.74 -9.77
CA SER A 335 0.95 8.89 -10.61
C SER A 335 1.27 8.67 -12.09
N TRP A 336 2.44 8.10 -12.39
CA TRP A 336 2.84 7.76 -13.76
C TRP A 336 1.93 6.68 -14.38
N VAL A 337 1.57 5.63 -13.63
CA VAL A 337 0.65 4.59 -14.11
C VAL A 337 -0.73 5.18 -14.36
N ILE A 338 -1.23 6.02 -13.43
CA ILE A 338 -2.52 6.72 -13.56
C ILE A 338 -2.54 7.61 -14.80
N ALA A 339 -1.47 8.34 -15.08
CA ALA A 339 -1.38 9.19 -16.28
C ALA A 339 -1.49 8.38 -17.59
N ARG A 340 -1.13 7.10 -17.57
CA ARG A 340 -1.17 6.21 -18.75
C ARG A 340 -2.44 5.36 -18.85
N ARG A 341 -3.06 5.03 -17.73
CA ARG A 341 -4.17 4.07 -17.66
C ARG A 341 -5.48 4.66 -17.14
N GLY A 342 -5.45 5.88 -16.60
CA GLY A 342 -6.55 6.46 -15.83
C GLY A 342 -6.56 5.99 -14.38
N ALA A 343 -7.05 6.85 -13.49
CA ALA A 343 -7.19 6.53 -12.06
C ALA A 343 -8.41 5.64 -11.81
N LEU A 344 -9.50 5.90 -12.54
CA LEU A 344 -10.77 5.20 -12.36
C LEU A 344 -10.76 3.89 -13.14
N PRO A 345 -11.10 2.76 -12.49
CA PRO A 345 -11.49 1.58 -13.22
C PRO A 345 -12.74 1.88 -14.09
N PRO A 346 -12.85 1.29 -15.29
CA PRO A 346 -14.03 1.43 -16.13
C PRO A 346 -15.33 1.13 -15.36
N GLY A 347 -16.34 1.97 -15.51
CA GLY A 347 -17.61 1.86 -14.79
C GLY A 347 -17.64 2.52 -13.40
N CYS A 348 -16.56 3.16 -12.97
CA CYS A 348 -16.49 4.00 -11.76
C CYS A 348 -16.66 5.48 -12.09
N GLU A 349 -17.59 5.89 -12.89
CA GLU A 349 -17.74 7.31 -13.23
C GLU A 349 -18.07 8.16 -12.00
N SER A 350 -17.30 9.23 -11.81
CA SER A 350 -17.67 10.29 -10.90
C SER A 350 -18.85 11.05 -11.52
N LYS A 351 -20.02 11.11 -10.84
CA LYS A 351 -21.01 12.13 -11.22
C LYS A 351 -20.30 13.48 -11.24
N PRO A 352 -20.50 14.31 -12.27
CA PRO A 352 -20.05 15.69 -12.20
C PRO A 352 -20.62 16.32 -10.93
N ALA A 353 -19.76 17.02 -10.20
CA ALA A 353 -20.09 17.72 -8.96
C ALA A 353 -21.12 18.84 -9.23
#